data_4d20d5cbe366c44ec5dad4eb07dc04b0
#
_entry.id   4d20d5cbe366c44ec5dad4eb07dc04b0
#
_cell.length_a   1.000
_cell.length_b   1.000
_cell.length_c   1.000
_cell.angle_alpha   90.00
_cell.angle_beta   90.00
_cell.angle_gamma   90.00
#
_symmetry.space_group_name_H-M   'P 1'
#
loop_
_entity.id
_entity.type
_entity.pdbx_description
1 polymer ?
#
loop_
_entity_poly.entity_id
_entity_poly.type
_entity_poly.pdbx_seq_one_letter_code
_entity_poly.pdbx_strand_id
1 'polypeptide(L)'
;MLTSLYKTLCLTAALGAAASAHGQTPEQLAHAANIPYPAVIAHRGASYDAPESTLPAYLLARDLGADYLELDVQRTRDGQLIALHDDTLLRTTDIASKFPERKDKPVSDFTLAELKTLDAGSWFNAAHPQRARDSYKGLKILTLDEVLDVAQGGTHKPGVYIETKVPQQFPGIERDLKAKLAQRGWLNGQHRVVLQTFEKNSLELLAKEMPQVPKVLLLWVGEGSIEPTSKGSFAASGMTDKAAYYAQQQPRDRAEFERWLDIAKANGAVGTGPSAALTEGGDQSYMDLVQPWMNQLTHDKGLLVHVYTVDEAVDFKKVSEAGVDGIFTNRASELLKFYKRPAAESVDQILKRHDY
;
A
#
# COMPACT_ATOMS: atom_id res chain seq x y z
N MET A 1 72.41 -23.13 -47.10
CA MET A 1 71.19 -22.33 -47.44
C MET A 1 70.30 -22.34 -46.24
N LEU A 2 70.36 -21.29 -45.43
CA LEU A 2 69.61 -21.14 -44.20
C LEU A 2 68.36 -20.29 -44.50
N THR A 3 67.18 -20.81 -44.21
CA THR A 3 65.92 -20.07 -44.23
C THR A 3 65.48 -19.80 -42.81
N SER A 4 65.52 -18.54 -42.43
CA SER A 4 65.06 -18.00 -41.12
C SER A 4 63.59 -17.86 -41.14
N LEU A 5 62.86 -18.51 -40.16
CA LEU A 5 61.44 -18.27 -39.90
C LEU A 5 61.31 -17.21 -38.78
N TYR A 6 60.76 -16.06 -39.15
CA TYR A 6 60.28 -15.08 -38.18
C TYR A 6 58.89 -15.52 -37.66
N LYS A 7 58.83 -15.80 -36.38
CA LYS A 7 57.55 -15.95 -35.66
C LYS A 7 57.10 -14.59 -35.15
N THR A 8 56.03 -14.07 -35.78
CA THR A 8 55.33 -12.87 -35.32
C THR A 8 54.44 -13.25 -34.15
N LEU A 9 54.71 -12.72 -32.97
CA LEU A 9 53.88 -12.88 -31.80
C LEU A 9 52.82 -11.81 -31.77
N CYS A 10 51.55 -12.16 -32.13
CA CYS A 10 50.42 -11.28 -31.94
C CYS A 10 49.99 -11.26 -30.48
N LEU A 11 50.27 -10.14 -29.83
CA LEU A 11 49.80 -9.86 -28.48
C LEU A 11 48.38 -9.31 -28.58
N THR A 12 47.36 -10.14 -28.39
CA THR A 12 45.99 -9.68 -28.27
C THR A 12 45.79 -9.13 -26.86
N ALA A 13 45.76 -7.82 -26.74
CA ALA A 13 45.33 -7.13 -25.51
C ALA A 13 43.82 -7.34 -25.34
N ALA A 14 43.44 -8.22 -24.43
CA ALA A 14 42.05 -8.31 -23.97
C ALA A 14 41.78 -7.10 -23.09
N LEU A 15 41.11 -6.08 -23.61
CA LEU A 15 40.47 -5.05 -22.82
C LEU A 15 39.28 -5.74 -22.10
N GLY A 16 39.52 -6.15 -20.86
CA GLY A 16 38.46 -6.51 -19.94
C GLY A 16 37.64 -5.26 -19.62
N ALA A 17 36.45 -5.14 -20.22
CA ALA A 17 35.46 -4.20 -19.75
C ALA A 17 35.08 -4.62 -18.35
N ALA A 18 35.59 -3.90 -17.34
CA ALA A 18 35.07 -3.98 -15.99
C ALA A 18 33.62 -3.45 -16.05
N ALA A 19 32.65 -4.35 -16.21
CA ALA A 19 31.26 -4.03 -15.96
C ALA A 19 31.18 -3.63 -14.50
N SER A 20 31.07 -2.34 -14.26
CA SER A 20 30.73 -1.80 -12.94
C SER A 20 29.42 -2.46 -12.55
N ALA A 21 29.43 -3.27 -11.50
CA ALA A 21 28.21 -3.82 -10.90
C ALA A 21 27.46 -2.66 -10.23
N HIS A 22 26.86 -1.80 -11.04
CA HIS A 22 25.87 -0.86 -10.55
C HIS A 22 24.61 -1.68 -10.33
N GLY A 23 24.09 -1.68 -9.09
CA GLY A 23 22.79 -2.26 -8.79
C GLY A 23 21.71 -1.66 -9.69
N GLN A 24 20.59 -2.35 -9.84
CA GLN A 24 19.45 -1.82 -10.61
C GLN A 24 18.98 -0.49 -10.01
N THR A 25 18.62 0.46 -10.86
CA THR A 25 17.96 1.69 -10.40
C THR A 25 16.56 1.38 -9.85
N PRO A 26 15.99 2.24 -9.01
CA PRO A 26 14.60 2.07 -8.53
C PRO A 26 13.59 1.92 -9.67
N GLU A 27 13.73 2.67 -10.75
CA GLU A 27 12.89 2.55 -11.94
C GLU A 27 13.03 1.17 -12.61
N GLN A 28 14.25 0.65 -12.69
CA GLN A 28 14.50 -0.70 -13.23
C GLN A 28 13.90 -1.78 -12.33
N LEU A 29 13.99 -1.62 -11.00
CA LEU A 29 13.37 -2.52 -10.03
C LEU A 29 11.84 -2.50 -10.17
N ALA A 30 11.23 -1.34 -10.28
CA ALA A 30 9.80 -1.18 -10.49
C ALA A 30 9.35 -1.85 -11.79
N HIS A 31 10.07 -1.58 -12.89
CA HIS A 31 9.78 -2.18 -14.18
C HIS A 31 9.89 -3.72 -14.15
N ALA A 32 10.92 -4.26 -13.49
CA ALA A 32 11.08 -5.71 -13.34
C ALA A 32 9.94 -6.35 -12.53
N ALA A 33 9.35 -5.62 -11.59
CA ALA A 33 8.19 -6.04 -10.80
C ALA A 33 6.83 -5.72 -11.46
N ASN A 34 6.83 -5.16 -12.68
CA ASN A 34 5.64 -4.67 -13.38
C ASN A 34 4.85 -3.61 -12.57
N ILE A 35 5.58 -2.74 -11.87
CA ILE A 35 5.03 -1.65 -11.07
C ILE A 35 5.27 -0.32 -11.79
N PRO A 36 4.25 0.54 -11.98
CA PRO A 36 4.42 1.90 -12.49
C PRO A 36 5.40 2.72 -11.64
N TYR A 37 6.14 3.63 -12.29
CA TYR A 37 7.15 4.44 -11.60
C TYR A 37 7.08 5.91 -12.00
N PRO A 38 6.98 6.85 -11.05
CA PRO A 38 6.59 6.62 -9.65
C PRO A 38 5.12 6.17 -9.55
N ALA A 39 4.81 5.30 -8.58
CA ALA A 39 3.48 4.74 -8.44
C ALA A 39 2.52 5.68 -7.69
N VAL A 40 1.30 5.83 -8.20
CA VAL A 40 0.18 6.48 -7.51
C VAL A 40 -0.76 5.41 -6.96
N ILE A 41 -0.80 5.27 -5.64
CA ILE A 41 -1.57 4.23 -4.95
C ILE A 41 -2.73 4.91 -4.21
N ALA A 42 -3.95 4.70 -4.69
CA ALA A 42 -5.15 5.31 -4.11
C ALA A 42 -5.55 4.56 -2.83
N HIS A 43 -5.17 5.12 -1.68
CA HIS A 43 -5.34 4.53 -0.35
C HIS A 43 -6.82 4.40 0.02
N ARG A 44 -7.33 3.17 0.01
CA ARG A 44 -8.76 2.85 0.21
C ARG A 44 -9.68 3.52 -0.83
N GLY A 45 -9.15 3.71 -2.06
CA GLY A 45 -9.74 4.52 -3.10
C GLY A 45 -9.34 6.00 -3.03
N ALA A 46 -10.08 6.87 -3.69
CA ALA A 46 -9.93 8.33 -3.56
C ALA A 46 -10.63 8.82 -2.27
N SER A 47 -10.11 8.38 -1.14
CA SER A 47 -10.78 8.43 0.16
C SER A 47 -10.82 9.83 0.81
N TYR A 48 -10.12 10.80 0.23
CA TYR A 48 -10.32 12.21 0.58
C TYR A 48 -11.66 12.75 0.06
N ASP A 49 -12.05 12.37 -1.15
CA ASP A 49 -13.20 12.92 -1.86
C ASP A 49 -14.49 12.09 -1.69
N ALA A 50 -14.36 10.80 -1.32
CA ALA A 50 -15.47 9.89 -1.10
C ALA A 50 -15.19 8.95 0.09
N PRO A 51 -16.22 8.38 0.73
CA PRO A 51 -16.03 7.49 1.87
C PRO A 51 -15.07 6.33 1.54
N GLU A 52 -14.05 6.11 2.39
CA GLU A 52 -13.04 5.08 2.19
C GLU A 52 -13.65 3.70 1.93
N SER A 53 -13.00 2.90 1.10
CA SER A 53 -13.37 1.51 0.80
C SER A 53 -14.79 1.32 0.26
N THR A 54 -15.38 2.37 -0.32
CA THR A 54 -16.71 2.33 -0.94
C THR A 54 -16.66 2.44 -2.45
N LEU A 55 -17.76 2.11 -3.10
CA LEU A 55 -17.86 2.12 -4.56
C LEU A 55 -17.46 3.47 -5.19
N PRO A 56 -17.99 4.64 -4.75
CA PRO A 56 -17.56 5.91 -5.33
C PRO A 56 -16.09 6.22 -5.13
N ALA A 57 -15.47 5.82 -4.00
CA ALA A 57 -14.05 6.04 -3.77
C ALA A 57 -13.19 5.27 -4.78
N TYR A 58 -13.53 4.02 -5.06
CA TYR A 58 -12.78 3.21 -6.03
C TYR A 58 -13.06 3.59 -7.48
N LEU A 59 -14.31 3.88 -7.83
CA LEU A 59 -14.65 4.39 -9.17
C LEU A 59 -13.91 5.70 -9.47
N LEU A 60 -13.91 6.62 -8.51
CA LEU A 60 -13.22 7.89 -8.64
C LEU A 60 -11.70 7.68 -8.81
N ALA A 61 -11.06 6.88 -7.95
CA ALA A 61 -9.64 6.58 -8.04
C ALA A 61 -9.26 5.97 -9.40
N ARG A 62 -10.05 5.02 -9.90
CA ARG A 62 -9.88 4.41 -11.22
C ARG A 62 -9.93 5.46 -12.32
N ASP A 63 -11.00 6.26 -12.37
CA ASP A 63 -11.25 7.16 -13.48
C ASP A 63 -10.38 8.44 -13.42
N LEU A 64 -9.83 8.77 -12.26
CA LEU A 64 -8.76 9.76 -12.12
C LEU A 64 -7.44 9.26 -12.75
N GLY A 65 -7.23 7.95 -12.86
CA GLY A 65 -6.02 7.38 -13.45
C GLY A 65 -4.98 6.92 -12.42
N ALA A 66 -5.38 6.60 -11.19
CA ALA A 66 -4.50 5.99 -10.21
C ALA A 66 -3.91 4.67 -10.74
N ASP A 67 -2.66 4.36 -10.39
CA ASP A 67 -2.00 3.14 -10.84
C ASP A 67 -2.55 1.90 -10.12
N TYR A 68 -2.94 2.08 -8.86
CA TYR A 68 -3.50 1.03 -8.02
C TYR A 68 -4.70 1.52 -7.22
N LEU A 69 -5.69 0.63 -7.07
CA LEU A 69 -6.71 0.70 -6.03
C LEU A 69 -6.19 -0.08 -4.82
N GLU A 70 -5.95 0.60 -3.72
CA GLU A 70 -5.50 -0.06 -2.50
C GLU A 70 -6.71 -0.42 -1.63
N LEU A 71 -6.62 -1.57 -0.96
CA LEU A 71 -7.65 -2.06 -0.04
C LEU A 71 -7.07 -2.96 1.04
N ASP A 72 -7.74 -2.91 2.21
CA ASP A 72 -7.49 -3.78 3.36
C ASP A 72 -8.49 -4.94 3.34
N VAL A 73 -8.03 -6.18 3.25
CA VAL A 73 -8.95 -7.32 3.27
C VAL A 73 -9.06 -7.93 4.65
N GLN A 74 -10.30 -8.15 5.05
CA GLN A 74 -10.71 -8.93 6.21
C GLN A 74 -11.73 -9.98 5.79
N ARG A 75 -12.01 -10.98 6.64
CA ARG A 75 -12.90 -12.10 6.30
C ARG A 75 -14.12 -12.14 7.20
N THR A 76 -15.30 -12.21 6.60
CA THR A 76 -16.58 -12.39 7.30
C THR A 76 -16.69 -13.78 7.94
N ARG A 77 -17.69 -13.95 8.81
CA ARG A 77 -18.01 -15.24 9.44
C ARG A 77 -18.31 -16.35 8.42
N ASP A 78 -18.95 -15.99 7.31
CA ASP A 78 -19.27 -16.90 6.20
C ASP A 78 -18.22 -16.95 5.11
N GLY A 79 -16.98 -16.48 5.40
CA GLY A 79 -15.81 -16.69 4.57
C GLY A 79 -15.64 -15.72 3.40
N GLN A 80 -16.40 -14.63 3.34
CA GLN A 80 -16.25 -13.64 2.26
C GLN A 80 -15.15 -12.63 2.59
N LEU A 81 -14.30 -12.31 1.60
CA LEU A 81 -13.30 -11.25 1.74
C LEU A 81 -13.95 -9.89 1.43
N ILE A 82 -13.79 -8.95 2.34
CA ILE A 82 -14.35 -7.60 2.25
C ILE A 82 -13.25 -6.55 2.39
N ALA A 83 -13.52 -5.34 1.92
CA ALA A 83 -12.65 -4.18 2.09
C ALA A 83 -13.05 -3.40 3.36
N LEU A 84 -12.23 -3.48 4.39
CA LEU A 84 -12.41 -2.75 5.65
C LEU A 84 -11.08 -2.59 6.36
N HIS A 85 -10.76 -1.36 6.79
CA HIS A 85 -9.48 -1.09 7.46
C HIS A 85 -9.50 -1.41 8.97
N ASP A 86 -10.47 -0.88 9.71
CA ASP A 86 -10.48 -0.92 11.17
C ASP A 86 -10.80 -2.31 11.71
N ASP A 87 -10.36 -2.60 12.93
CA ASP A 87 -10.65 -3.86 13.63
C ASP A 87 -12.12 -4.01 13.98
N THR A 88 -12.87 -2.89 13.99
CA THR A 88 -14.31 -2.84 14.24
C THR A 88 -15.01 -2.02 13.18
N LEU A 89 -16.33 -2.10 13.14
CA LEU A 89 -17.19 -1.40 12.19
C LEU A 89 -17.64 0.00 12.68
N LEU A 90 -17.19 0.43 13.86
CA LEU A 90 -17.75 1.62 14.57
C LEU A 90 -17.50 2.93 13.84
N ARG A 91 -16.29 3.15 13.32
CA ARG A 91 -15.90 4.44 12.75
C ARG A 91 -16.58 4.71 11.40
N THR A 92 -16.73 3.69 10.57
CA THR A 92 -17.13 3.84 9.17
C THR A 92 -18.51 3.29 8.85
N THR A 93 -19.29 2.86 9.86
CA THR A 93 -20.65 2.36 9.64
C THR A 93 -21.62 2.75 10.76
N ASP A 94 -22.91 2.49 10.53
CA ASP A 94 -23.99 2.64 11.51
C ASP A 94 -24.18 1.39 12.40
N ILE A 95 -23.14 0.57 12.58
CA ILE A 95 -23.19 -0.69 13.35
C ILE A 95 -23.77 -0.50 14.75
N ALA A 96 -23.43 0.60 15.43
CA ALA A 96 -23.92 0.88 16.78
C ALA A 96 -25.45 0.98 16.86
N SER A 97 -26.09 1.41 15.78
CA SER A 97 -27.53 1.48 15.64
C SER A 97 -28.15 0.15 15.18
N LYS A 98 -27.50 -0.51 14.21
CA LYS A 98 -28.04 -1.74 13.59
C LYS A 98 -27.83 -2.99 14.43
N PHE A 99 -26.69 -3.10 15.08
CA PHE A 99 -26.31 -4.27 15.88
C PHE A 99 -25.69 -3.83 17.22
N PRO A 100 -26.44 -3.12 18.10
CA PRO A 100 -25.91 -2.50 19.32
C PRO A 100 -25.19 -3.50 20.23
N GLU A 101 -25.68 -4.73 20.34
CA GLU A 101 -25.10 -5.79 21.19
C GLU A 101 -23.77 -6.36 20.64
N ARG A 102 -23.47 -6.10 19.36
CA ARG A 102 -22.26 -6.58 18.67
C ARG A 102 -21.43 -5.46 18.06
N LYS A 103 -21.69 -4.22 18.44
CA LYS A 103 -21.04 -3.05 17.81
C LYS A 103 -19.51 -3.05 17.91
N ASP A 104 -18.98 -3.64 18.98
CA ASP A 104 -17.53 -3.70 19.25
C ASP A 104 -16.90 -5.03 18.75
N LYS A 105 -17.65 -5.85 18.01
CA LYS A 105 -17.16 -7.12 17.51
C LYS A 105 -16.42 -6.95 16.18
N PRO A 106 -15.44 -7.83 15.91
CA PRO A 106 -14.74 -7.83 14.64
C PRO A 106 -15.65 -8.33 13.50
N VAL A 107 -15.21 -8.08 12.27
CA VAL A 107 -15.90 -8.51 11.05
C VAL A 107 -16.21 -10.01 11.04
N SER A 108 -15.34 -10.83 11.62
CA SER A 108 -15.53 -12.28 11.70
C SER A 108 -16.75 -12.73 12.50
N ASP A 109 -17.39 -11.82 13.24
CA ASP A 109 -18.66 -12.10 13.96
C ASP A 109 -19.90 -11.93 13.06
N PHE A 110 -19.74 -11.35 11.86
CA PHE A 110 -20.83 -10.99 10.96
C PHE A 110 -20.78 -11.77 9.65
N THR A 111 -21.95 -12.12 9.12
CA THR A 111 -22.07 -12.59 7.73
C THR A 111 -22.01 -11.44 6.75
N LEU A 112 -21.70 -11.72 5.48
CA LEU A 112 -21.76 -10.71 4.43
C LEU A 112 -23.17 -10.09 4.34
N ALA A 113 -24.22 -10.89 4.45
CA ALA A 113 -25.61 -10.40 4.42
C ALA A 113 -25.88 -9.38 5.54
N GLU A 114 -25.42 -9.62 6.74
CA GLU A 114 -25.51 -8.67 7.86
C GLU A 114 -24.72 -7.38 7.54
N LEU A 115 -23.50 -7.48 7.07
CA LEU A 115 -22.66 -6.32 6.72
C LEU A 115 -23.26 -5.48 5.60
N LYS A 116 -23.91 -6.09 4.62
CA LYS A 116 -24.59 -5.39 3.51
C LYS A 116 -25.84 -4.59 3.96
N THR A 117 -26.31 -4.79 5.18
CA THR A 117 -27.39 -3.94 5.76
C THR A 117 -26.88 -2.60 6.28
N LEU A 118 -25.57 -2.48 6.55
CA LEU A 118 -24.98 -1.29 7.13
C LEU A 118 -24.88 -0.13 6.13
N ASP A 119 -24.92 1.08 6.67
CA ASP A 119 -24.56 2.30 5.97
C ASP A 119 -23.08 2.60 6.23
N ALA A 120 -22.28 2.53 5.17
CA ALA A 120 -20.83 2.78 5.20
C ALA A 120 -20.44 4.16 4.62
N GLY A 121 -21.40 5.04 4.38
CA GLY A 121 -21.14 6.34 3.74
C GLY A 121 -21.53 7.56 4.57
N SER A 122 -22.60 7.50 5.35
CA SER A 122 -23.12 8.67 6.09
C SER A 122 -22.13 9.24 7.10
N TRP A 123 -21.25 8.43 7.68
CA TRP A 123 -20.20 8.88 8.59
C TRP A 123 -19.27 9.91 7.94
N PHE A 124 -18.99 9.74 6.64
CA PHE A 124 -18.12 10.65 5.89
C PHE A 124 -18.75 12.04 5.76
N ASN A 125 -20.04 12.09 5.48
CA ASN A 125 -20.78 13.35 5.39
C ASN A 125 -20.76 14.13 6.70
N ALA A 126 -20.85 13.41 7.84
CA ALA A 126 -20.77 14.00 9.16
C ALA A 126 -19.35 14.50 9.48
N ALA A 127 -18.34 13.70 9.14
CA ALA A 127 -16.93 14.05 9.40
C ALA A 127 -16.39 15.13 8.44
N HIS A 128 -16.93 15.19 7.22
CA HIS A 128 -16.41 16.04 6.15
C HIS A 128 -17.54 16.81 5.44
N PRO A 129 -18.21 17.76 6.13
CA PRO A 129 -19.39 18.44 5.59
C PRO A 129 -19.11 19.21 4.29
N GLN A 130 -17.87 19.66 4.04
CA GLN A 130 -17.52 20.37 2.81
C GLN A 130 -17.42 19.46 1.58
N ARG A 131 -17.35 18.15 1.79
CA ARG A 131 -17.25 17.12 0.74
C ARG A 131 -18.45 16.16 0.78
N ALA A 132 -19.42 16.46 1.65
CA ALA A 132 -20.61 15.65 1.84
C ALA A 132 -21.46 15.62 0.56
N ARG A 133 -22.05 14.44 0.27
CA ARG A 133 -23.02 14.24 -0.81
C ARG A 133 -24.17 13.39 -0.32
N ASP A 134 -25.37 13.73 -0.72
CA ASP A 134 -26.56 12.93 -0.37
C ASP A 134 -26.45 11.49 -0.90
N SER A 135 -25.83 11.32 -2.06
CA SER A 135 -25.55 10.02 -2.68
C SER A 135 -24.61 9.11 -1.88
N TYR A 136 -23.88 9.64 -0.90
CA TYR A 136 -23.03 8.81 -0.02
C TYR A 136 -23.82 8.12 1.10
N LYS A 137 -25.03 8.56 1.40
CA LYS A 137 -25.90 7.92 2.39
C LYS A 137 -26.27 6.52 1.93
N GLY A 138 -26.13 5.55 2.81
CA GLY A 138 -26.51 4.17 2.53
C GLY A 138 -25.54 3.37 1.67
N LEU A 139 -24.34 3.89 1.39
CA LEU A 139 -23.27 3.14 0.72
C LEU A 139 -22.94 1.85 1.48
N LYS A 140 -22.50 0.82 0.76
CA LYS A 140 -22.27 -0.51 1.31
C LYS A 140 -20.80 -0.84 1.42
N ILE A 141 -20.47 -1.68 2.41
CA ILE A 141 -19.17 -2.35 2.49
C ILE A 141 -19.02 -3.23 1.24
N LEU A 142 -17.88 -3.11 0.56
CA LEU A 142 -17.58 -3.88 -0.64
C LEU A 142 -16.88 -5.21 -0.32
N THR A 143 -17.17 -6.21 -1.13
CA THR A 143 -16.36 -7.42 -1.23
C THR A 143 -15.11 -7.17 -2.07
N LEU A 144 -14.09 -8.02 -1.94
CA LEU A 144 -12.95 -8.02 -2.85
C LEU A 144 -13.42 -8.18 -4.31
N ASP A 145 -14.40 -9.05 -4.58
CA ASP A 145 -14.97 -9.24 -5.92
C ASP A 145 -15.47 -7.92 -6.53
N GLU A 146 -16.19 -7.12 -5.75
CA GLU A 146 -16.71 -5.83 -6.20
C GLU A 146 -15.62 -4.82 -6.49
N VAL A 147 -14.52 -4.82 -5.71
CA VAL A 147 -13.35 -3.97 -5.98
C VAL A 147 -12.64 -4.42 -7.26
N LEU A 148 -12.49 -5.74 -7.48
CA LEU A 148 -11.92 -6.28 -8.71
C LEU A 148 -12.78 -5.91 -9.93
N ASP A 149 -14.10 -5.92 -9.81
CA ASP A 149 -15.02 -5.47 -10.87
C ASP A 149 -14.79 -3.99 -11.22
N VAL A 150 -14.61 -3.14 -10.21
CA VAL A 150 -14.27 -1.73 -10.44
C VAL A 150 -12.96 -1.62 -11.22
N ALA A 151 -11.91 -2.31 -10.79
CA ALA A 151 -10.59 -2.26 -11.45
C ALA A 151 -10.65 -2.71 -12.91
N GLN A 152 -11.53 -3.67 -13.24
CA GLN A 152 -11.71 -4.17 -14.61
C GLN A 152 -12.67 -3.34 -15.45
N GLY A 153 -13.51 -2.52 -14.84
CA GLY A 153 -14.71 -1.97 -15.47
C GLY A 153 -14.51 -0.73 -16.33
N GLY A 154 -13.48 0.06 -16.15
CA GLY A 154 -13.29 1.34 -16.85
C GLY A 154 -12.44 1.23 -18.13
N THR A 155 -12.16 2.36 -18.76
CA THR A 155 -11.15 2.46 -19.81
C THR A 155 -9.74 2.37 -19.23
N HIS A 156 -9.49 3.10 -18.14
CA HIS A 156 -8.29 2.92 -17.33
C HIS A 156 -8.42 1.64 -16.48
N LYS A 157 -7.37 0.83 -16.47
CA LYS A 157 -7.32 -0.47 -15.78
C LYS A 157 -6.24 -0.42 -14.70
N PRO A 158 -6.53 0.13 -13.51
CA PRO A 158 -5.58 0.09 -12.41
C PRO A 158 -5.30 -1.34 -11.96
N GLY A 159 -4.15 -1.55 -11.34
CA GLY A 159 -3.91 -2.74 -10.53
C GLY A 159 -4.66 -2.65 -9.20
N VAL A 160 -4.51 -3.71 -8.40
CA VAL A 160 -4.96 -3.73 -7.01
C VAL A 160 -3.76 -3.91 -6.08
N TYR A 161 -3.79 -3.19 -4.96
CA TYR A 161 -2.76 -3.24 -3.92
C TYR A 161 -3.44 -3.70 -2.64
N ILE A 162 -3.22 -4.96 -2.24
CA ILE A 162 -4.08 -5.65 -1.26
C ILE A 162 -3.31 -5.90 0.03
N GLU A 163 -3.79 -5.34 1.14
CA GLU A 163 -3.29 -5.64 2.48
C GLU A 163 -4.06 -6.81 3.10
N THR A 164 -3.34 -7.81 3.63
CA THR A 164 -3.91 -8.74 4.60
C THR A 164 -3.96 -8.04 5.95
N LYS A 165 -5.15 -7.55 6.32
CA LYS A 165 -5.36 -6.75 7.54
C LYS A 165 -5.52 -7.65 8.75
N VAL A 166 -4.76 -7.36 9.83
CA VAL A 166 -4.78 -8.14 11.07
C VAL A 166 -4.89 -9.66 10.84
N PRO A 167 -4.00 -10.24 10.01
CA PRO A 167 -4.15 -11.62 9.50
C PRO A 167 -4.18 -12.67 10.60
N GLN A 168 -3.63 -12.38 11.77
CA GLN A 168 -3.70 -13.24 12.96
C GLN A 168 -5.13 -13.45 13.46
N GLN A 169 -6.06 -12.56 13.16
CA GLN A 169 -7.49 -12.72 13.46
C GLN A 169 -8.23 -13.58 12.42
N PHE A 170 -7.61 -13.81 11.26
CA PHE A 170 -8.20 -14.52 10.13
C PHE A 170 -7.29 -15.64 9.63
N PRO A 171 -7.00 -16.68 10.42
CA PRO A 171 -6.08 -17.75 10.02
C PRO A 171 -6.42 -18.30 8.64
N GLY A 172 -5.43 -18.34 7.73
CA GLY A 172 -5.58 -18.83 6.36
C GLY A 172 -6.10 -17.80 5.35
N ILE A 173 -6.20 -16.52 5.72
CA ILE A 173 -6.67 -15.44 4.82
C ILE A 173 -5.81 -15.34 3.55
N GLU A 174 -4.52 -15.67 3.62
CA GLU A 174 -3.60 -15.67 2.48
C GLU A 174 -4.00 -16.71 1.41
N ARG A 175 -4.48 -17.90 1.85
CA ARG A 175 -5.01 -18.93 0.94
C ARG A 175 -6.36 -18.53 0.37
N ASP A 176 -7.22 -17.92 1.18
CA ASP A 176 -8.52 -17.44 0.72
C ASP A 176 -8.34 -16.33 -0.33
N LEU A 177 -7.39 -15.41 -0.10
CA LEU A 177 -7.02 -14.36 -1.05
C LEU A 177 -6.50 -14.96 -2.36
N LYS A 178 -5.57 -15.94 -2.28
CA LYS A 178 -5.09 -16.67 -3.47
C LYS A 178 -6.24 -17.32 -4.24
N ALA A 179 -7.10 -18.05 -3.54
CA ALA A 179 -8.21 -18.75 -4.18
C ALA A 179 -9.14 -17.76 -4.92
N LYS A 180 -9.45 -16.62 -4.28
CA LYS A 180 -10.28 -15.58 -4.89
C LYS A 180 -9.61 -14.95 -6.11
N LEU A 181 -8.37 -14.55 -6.01
CA LEU A 181 -7.62 -13.95 -7.13
C LEU A 181 -7.48 -14.94 -8.29
N ALA A 182 -7.21 -16.23 -8.02
CA ALA A 182 -7.15 -17.28 -9.04
C ALA A 182 -8.52 -17.48 -9.72
N GLN A 183 -9.59 -17.58 -8.95
CA GLN A 183 -10.96 -17.73 -9.46
C GLN A 183 -11.34 -16.58 -10.40
N ARG A 184 -10.90 -15.36 -10.08
CA ARG A 184 -11.18 -14.15 -10.85
C ARG A 184 -10.20 -13.93 -12.01
N GLY A 185 -9.21 -14.79 -12.22
CA GLY A 185 -8.23 -14.68 -13.29
C GLY A 185 -7.16 -13.60 -13.05
N TRP A 186 -6.96 -13.16 -11.80
CA TRP A 186 -6.02 -12.10 -11.46
C TRP A 186 -4.59 -12.59 -11.25
N LEU A 187 -4.34 -13.89 -11.25
CA LEU A 187 -2.99 -14.49 -11.10
C LEU A 187 -2.35 -14.93 -12.40
N ASN A 188 -2.93 -14.61 -13.56
CA ASN A 188 -2.46 -15.01 -14.88
C ASN A 188 -1.46 -14.03 -15.55
N GLY A 189 -1.06 -12.97 -14.83
CA GLY A 189 -0.13 -11.95 -15.33
C GLY A 189 -0.76 -10.85 -16.19
N GLN A 190 -2.05 -10.91 -16.48
CA GLN A 190 -2.76 -9.86 -17.25
C GLN A 190 -3.14 -8.65 -16.39
N HIS A 191 -3.22 -8.83 -15.10
CA HIS A 191 -3.56 -7.80 -14.14
C HIS A 191 -2.41 -7.52 -13.18
N ARG A 192 -2.23 -6.27 -12.80
CA ARG A 192 -1.25 -5.90 -11.78
C ARG A 192 -1.84 -6.13 -10.40
N VAL A 193 -1.14 -6.90 -9.59
CA VAL A 193 -1.46 -7.16 -8.20
C VAL A 193 -0.19 -6.93 -7.38
N VAL A 194 -0.31 -6.20 -6.29
CA VAL A 194 0.72 -6.11 -5.25
C VAL A 194 0.07 -6.53 -3.94
N LEU A 195 0.74 -7.37 -3.17
CA LEU A 195 0.30 -7.79 -1.85
C LEU A 195 1.11 -7.07 -0.78
N GLN A 196 0.49 -6.71 0.33
CA GLN A 196 1.18 -6.05 1.44
C GLN A 196 0.69 -6.56 2.79
N THR A 197 1.53 -6.42 3.79
CA THR A 197 1.20 -6.77 5.17
C THR A 197 2.20 -6.13 6.13
N PHE A 198 1.75 -5.85 7.37
CA PHE A 198 2.62 -5.49 8.48
C PHE A 198 3.24 -6.72 9.15
N GLU A 199 2.63 -7.89 8.96
CA GLU A 199 2.93 -9.08 9.73
C GLU A 199 3.94 -9.98 9.00
N LYS A 200 5.08 -10.24 9.64
CA LYS A 200 6.12 -11.12 9.10
C LYS A 200 5.57 -12.50 8.72
N ASN A 201 4.77 -13.11 9.59
CA ASN A 201 4.19 -14.43 9.32
C ASN A 201 3.27 -14.42 8.11
N SER A 202 2.46 -13.37 7.92
CA SER A 202 1.62 -13.23 6.74
C SER A 202 2.47 -13.03 5.49
N LEU A 203 3.55 -12.26 5.55
CA LEU A 203 4.48 -12.10 4.43
C LEU A 203 5.07 -13.46 3.99
N GLU A 204 5.50 -14.28 4.94
CA GLU A 204 6.00 -15.63 4.68
C GLU A 204 4.94 -16.51 4.01
N LEU A 205 3.70 -16.46 4.49
CA LEU A 205 2.58 -17.19 3.90
C LEU A 205 2.21 -16.68 2.50
N LEU A 206 2.17 -15.37 2.29
CA LEU A 206 1.96 -14.77 0.97
C LEU A 206 3.05 -15.17 -0.02
N ALA A 207 4.32 -15.20 0.43
CA ALA A 207 5.44 -15.65 -0.39
C ALA A 207 5.33 -17.13 -0.78
N LYS A 208 4.85 -17.95 0.13
CA LYS A 208 4.62 -19.39 -0.12
C LYS A 208 3.43 -19.61 -1.05
N GLU A 209 2.31 -18.94 -0.82
CA GLU A 209 1.06 -19.17 -1.56
C GLU A 209 1.08 -18.55 -2.96
N MET A 210 1.68 -17.36 -3.11
CA MET A 210 1.71 -16.59 -4.35
C MET A 210 3.13 -16.07 -4.64
N PRO A 211 4.12 -16.94 -4.87
CA PRO A 211 5.52 -16.53 -5.04
C PRO A 211 5.73 -15.57 -6.22
N GLN A 212 4.90 -15.66 -7.26
CA GLN A 212 5.00 -14.84 -8.47
C GLN A 212 4.41 -13.43 -8.33
N VAL A 213 3.62 -13.17 -7.29
CA VAL A 213 2.99 -11.86 -7.08
C VAL A 213 3.93 -10.96 -6.30
N PRO A 214 4.19 -9.70 -6.72
CA PRO A 214 4.98 -8.74 -5.94
C PRO A 214 4.41 -8.53 -4.54
N LYS A 215 5.29 -8.47 -3.55
CA LYS A 215 4.94 -8.25 -2.14
C LYS A 215 5.71 -7.08 -1.57
N VAL A 216 5.08 -6.36 -0.66
CA VAL A 216 5.65 -5.24 0.09
C VAL A 216 5.45 -5.47 1.58
N LEU A 217 6.52 -5.30 2.34
CA LEU A 217 6.47 -5.32 3.79
C LEU A 217 6.19 -3.90 4.29
N LEU A 218 5.05 -3.73 4.96
CA LEU A 218 4.71 -2.47 5.61
C LEU A 218 5.53 -2.27 6.88
N LEU A 219 6.03 -1.06 7.05
CA LEU A 219 6.84 -0.67 8.21
C LEU A 219 6.20 0.52 8.92
N TRP A 220 6.19 0.47 10.24
CA TRP A 220 5.81 1.61 11.06
C TRP A 220 6.54 1.56 12.40
N VAL A 221 6.50 2.65 13.13
CA VAL A 221 7.09 2.75 14.46
C VAL A 221 5.97 2.73 15.50
N GLY A 222 6.11 1.89 16.51
CA GLY A 222 5.12 1.79 17.58
C GLY A 222 4.81 0.35 17.97
N GLU A 223 3.71 0.18 18.70
CA GLU A 223 3.24 -1.12 19.16
C GLU A 223 2.90 -2.03 17.97
N GLY A 224 3.40 -3.26 17.98
CA GLY A 224 3.18 -4.22 16.91
C GLY A 224 4.07 -4.02 15.69
N SER A 225 5.08 -3.16 15.73
CA SER A 225 6.10 -3.10 14.68
C SER A 225 6.94 -4.38 14.62
N ILE A 226 7.62 -4.63 13.50
CA ILE A 226 8.38 -5.88 13.26
C ILE A 226 9.44 -6.11 14.32
N GLU A 227 10.18 -5.06 14.67
CA GLU A 227 11.14 -5.05 15.76
C GLU A 227 10.93 -3.79 16.61
N PRO A 228 9.92 -3.79 17.51
CA PRO A 228 9.63 -2.62 18.31
C PRO A 228 10.81 -2.29 19.22
N THR A 229 11.21 -1.02 19.22
CA THR A 229 12.23 -0.51 20.14
C THR A 229 11.68 -0.31 21.55
N SER A 230 10.37 -0.23 21.68
CA SER A 230 9.63 -0.28 22.95
C SER A 230 8.61 -1.43 22.93
N LYS A 231 8.46 -2.09 24.06
CA LYS A 231 7.52 -3.20 24.24
C LYS A 231 6.16 -2.75 24.78
N GLY A 232 5.94 -1.46 24.96
CA GLY A 232 4.72 -0.91 25.49
C GLY A 232 3.96 -0.05 24.49
N SER A 233 2.68 0.15 24.73
CA SER A 233 1.86 1.10 23.99
C SER A 233 2.12 2.54 24.46
N PHE A 234 1.74 3.53 23.64
CA PHE A 234 1.77 4.94 24.04
C PHE A 234 0.99 5.17 25.34
N ALA A 235 -0.17 4.56 25.48
CA ALA A 235 -0.99 4.66 26.71
C ALA A 235 -0.27 4.10 27.93
N ALA A 236 0.46 2.98 27.78
CA ALA A 236 1.22 2.36 28.86
C ALA A 236 2.54 3.09 29.18
N SER A 237 3.05 3.91 28.27
CA SER A 237 4.33 4.62 28.45
C SER A 237 4.29 5.74 29.49
N GLY A 238 3.10 6.24 29.79
CA GLY A 238 2.92 7.43 30.65
C GLY A 238 3.37 8.74 30.00
N MET A 239 3.80 8.71 28.75
CA MET A 239 4.18 9.91 28.01
C MET A 239 2.96 10.69 27.56
N THR A 240 3.05 12.02 27.57
CA THR A 240 2.02 12.94 27.08
C THR A 240 2.30 13.43 25.66
N ASP A 241 3.55 13.38 25.24
CA ASP A 241 3.99 13.74 23.90
C ASP A 241 4.09 12.49 23.01
N LYS A 242 3.11 12.36 22.12
CA LYS A 242 3.03 11.22 21.21
C LYS A 242 4.17 11.21 20.18
N ALA A 243 4.60 12.39 19.74
CA ALA A 243 5.71 12.49 18.79
C ALA A 243 7.03 12.02 19.44
N ALA A 244 7.28 12.47 20.67
CA ALA A 244 8.46 12.02 21.42
C ALA A 244 8.42 10.51 21.70
N TYR A 245 7.23 9.94 21.95
CA TYR A 245 7.08 8.50 22.10
C TYR A 245 7.46 7.75 20.80
N TYR A 246 6.92 8.16 19.67
CA TYR A 246 7.22 7.50 18.40
C TYR A 246 8.68 7.73 17.94
N ALA A 247 9.27 8.89 18.27
CA ALA A 247 10.69 9.10 18.02
C ALA A 247 11.59 8.07 18.74
N GLN A 248 11.18 7.59 19.90
CA GLN A 248 11.88 6.51 20.62
C GLN A 248 11.72 5.12 19.99
N GLN A 249 10.71 4.96 19.12
CA GLN A 249 10.44 3.70 18.42
C GLN A 249 11.19 3.58 17.09
N GLN A 250 11.80 4.66 16.61
CA GLN A 250 12.56 4.65 15.37
C GLN A 250 13.77 3.73 15.47
N PRO A 251 14.23 3.17 14.33
CA PRO A 251 15.50 2.46 14.31
C PRO A 251 16.63 3.33 14.87
N ARG A 252 17.34 2.84 15.87
CA ARG A 252 18.42 3.60 16.54
C ARG A 252 19.60 3.90 15.62
N ASP A 253 19.83 3.01 14.66
CA ASP A 253 20.96 3.10 13.76
C ASP A 253 20.70 2.37 12.44
N ARG A 254 21.66 2.49 11.53
CA ARG A 254 21.62 1.86 10.21
C ARG A 254 21.51 0.33 10.30
N ALA A 255 22.20 -0.30 11.23
CA ALA A 255 22.20 -1.76 11.35
C ALA A 255 20.85 -2.30 11.80
N GLU A 256 20.15 -1.57 12.68
CA GLU A 256 18.79 -1.95 13.09
C GLU A 256 17.79 -1.83 11.92
N PHE A 257 17.84 -0.74 11.17
CA PHE A 257 16.98 -0.58 9.99
C PHE A 257 17.31 -1.62 8.90
N GLU A 258 18.59 -1.94 8.73
CA GLU A 258 19.02 -2.96 7.77
C GLU A 258 18.42 -4.35 8.07
N ARG A 259 18.30 -4.73 9.35
CA ARG A 259 17.62 -5.99 9.73
C ARG A 259 16.15 -6.02 9.30
N TRP A 260 15.46 -4.90 9.37
CA TRP A 260 14.08 -4.81 8.88
C TRP A 260 13.99 -5.05 7.37
N LEU A 261 14.92 -4.47 6.61
CA LEU A 261 15.02 -4.70 5.17
C LEU A 261 15.38 -6.14 4.83
N ASP A 262 16.24 -6.77 5.62
CA ASP A 262 16.64 -8.17 5.44
C ASP A 262 15.43 -9.11 5.63
N ILE A 263 14.54 -8.81 6.56
CA ILE A 263 13.28 -9.56 6.74
C ILE A 263 12.42 -9.46 5.46
N ALA A 264 12.26 -8.26 4.92
CA ALA A 264 11.52 -8.07 3.67
C ALA A 264 12.13 -8.89 2.53
N LYS A 265 13.42 -8.76 2.33
CA LYS A 265 14.15 -9.43 1.25
C LYS A 265 14.16 -10.96 1.39
N ALA A 266 14.36 -11.48 2.59
CA ALA A 266 14.37 -12.92 2.87
C ALA A 266 13.02 -13.59 2.55
N ASN A 267 11.93 -12.83 2.58
CA ASN A 267 10.58 -13.28 2.27
C ASN A 267 10.12 -12.89 0.86
N GLY A 268 11.05 -12.53 -0.03
CA GLY A 268 10.76 -12.27 -1.44
C GLY A 268 9.95 -11.01 -1.69
N ALA A 269 9.97 -10.03 -0.77
CA ALA A 269 9.39 -8.72 -1.02
C ALA A 269 10.19 -7.98 -2.10
N VAL A 270 9.49 -7.21 -2.93
CA VAL A 270 10.07 -6.33 -3.95
C VAL A 270 10.28 -4.91 -3.41
N GLY A 271 9.76 -4.62 -2.23
CA GLY A 271 9.87 -3.31 -1.60
C GLY A 271 9.36 -3.30 -0.16
N THR A 272 9.48 -2.14 0.45
CA THR A 272 8.90 -1.80 1.75
C THR A 272 7.88 -0.69 1.61
N GLY A 273 6.91 -0.67 2.53
CA GLY A 273 5.91 0.39 2.66
C GLY A 273 6.09 1.11 4.01
N PRO A 274 7.03 2.05 4.11
CA PRO A 274 7.27 2.75 5.36
C PRO A 274 6.21 3.81 5.65
N SER A 275 5.89 3.98 6.93
CA SER A 275 5.09 5.10 7.42
C SER A 275 5.82 6.43 7.28
N ALA A 276 5.15 7.43 6.79
CA ALA A 276 5.60 8.82 6.87
C ALA A 276 5.06 9.54 8.11
N ALA A 277 4.28 8.89 8.93
CA ALA A 277 3.73 9.36 10.21
C ALA A 277 3.33 10.85 10.22
N LEU A 278 2.59 11.27 9.19
CA LEU A 278 2.24 12.67 9.00
C LEU A 278 1.20 13.11 10.01
N THR A 279 1.54 14.10 10.82
CA THR A 279 0.52 14.87 11.50
C THR A 279 0.04 15.97 10.56
N GLU A 280 -1.27 16.09 10.43
CA GLU A 280 -1.92 17.11 9.63
C GLU A 280 -1.30 18.49 9.92
N GLY A 281 -0.66 19.10 8.92
CA GLY A 281 -0.02 20.40 9.02
C GLY A 281 1.24 20.49 9.89
N GLY A 282 1.80 19.37 10.32
CA GLY A 282 2.92 19.35 11.25
C GLY A 282 4.30 19.29 10.60
N ASP A 283 5.27 19.85 11.30
CA ASP A 283 6.71 19.76 10.98
C ASP A 283 7.28 18.36 11.16
N GLN A 284 6.38 17.38 11.14
CA GLN A 284 6.77 16.22 11.80
C GLN A 284 7.33 15.17 10.97
N SER A 285 7.98 14.39 11.54
CA SER A 285 8.18 12.94 11.46
C SER A 285 7.91 12.29 10.10
N TYR A 286 7.66 13.10 9.06
CA TYR A 286 7.63 12.63 7.68
C TYR A 286 8.76 11.72 7.34
N MET A 287 9.80 11.81 8.13
CA MET A 287 11.06 11.18 7.86
C MET A 287 11.37 10.05 8.83
N ASP A 288 10.39 9.60 9.62
CA ASP A 288 10.62 8.55 10.62
C ASP A 288 11.25 7.29 10.01
N LEU A 289 10.71 6.85 8.87
CA LEU A 289 11.20 5.66 8.16
C LEU A 289 11.50 5.92 6.67
N VAL A 290 11.45 7.19 6.23
CA VAL A 290 11.69 7.58 4.82
C VAL A 290 12.79 8.64 4.68
N GLN A 291 13.71 8.69 5.64
CA GLN A 291 14.88 9.56 5.50
C GLN A 291 15.71 9.17 4.26
N PRO A 292 16.40 10.13 3.61
CA PRO A 292 17.17 9.82 2.38
C PRO A 292 18.12 8.63 2.53
N TRP A 293 18.81 8.51 3.69
CA TRP A 293 19.71 7.38 3.94
C TRP A 293 18.97 6.05 4.07
N MET A 294 17.75 6.04 4.61
CA MET A 294 16.92 4.84 4.72
C MET A 294 16.45 4.37 3.34
N ASN A 295 15.98 5.30 2.51
CA ASN A 295 15.55 5.00 1.16
C ASN A 295 16.72 4.52 0.32
N GLN A 296 17.90 5.15 0.43
CA GLN A 296 19.11 4.70 -0.26
C GLN A 296 19.53 3.28 0.18
N LEU A 297 19.49 2.98 1.48
CA LEU A 297 19.77 1.63 1.98
C LEU A 297 18.76 0.60 1.45
N THR A 298 17.49 0.98 1.35
CA THR A 298 16.44 0.13 0.79
C THR A 298 16.74 -0.18 -0.68
N HIS A 299 17.11 0.83 -1.47
CA HIS A 299 17.52 0.66 -2.86
C HIS A 299 18.81 -0.16 -3.01
N ASP A 300 19.79 0.04 -2.15
CA ASP A 300 21.03 -0.76 -2.13
C ASP A 300 20.77 -2.26 -1.90
N LYS A 301 19.68 -2.58 -1.20
CA LYS A 301 19.18 -3.95 -1.01
C LYS A 301 18.37 -4.47 -2.20
N GLY A 302 18.13 -3.65 -3.22
CA GLY A 302 17.29 -3.98 -4.38
C GLY A 302 15.80 -4.00 -4.07
N LEU A 303 15.35 -3.13 -3.17
CA LEU A 303 13.96 -2.98 -2.74
C LEU A 303 13.43 -1.60 -3.10
N LEU A 304 12.13 -1.52 -3.45
CA LEU A 304 11.39 -0.28 -3.67
C LEU A 304 10.91 0.32 -2.35
N VAL A 305 10.57 1.62 -2.38
CA VAL A 305 10.00 2.37 -1.25
C VAL A 305 8.65 2.94 -1.65
N HIS A 306 7.55 2.41 -1.09
CA HIS A 306 6.20 2.91 -1.28
C HIS A 306 5.68 3.48 0.04
N VAL A 307 5.78 4.80 0.21
CA VAL A 307 5.45 5.49 1.47
C VAL A 307 3.94 5.67 1.67
N TYR A 308 3.45 5.51 2.89
CA TYR A 308 2.05 5.79 3.28
C TYR A 308 1.98 6.71 4.50
N THR A 309 0.97 7.49 4.64
CA THR A 309 0.00 8.01 3.68
C THR A 309 0.24 9.50 3.54
N VAL A 310 0.41 9.99 2.33
CA VAL A 310 0.81 11.39 2.07
C VAL A 310 -0.25 12.06 1.21
N ASP A 311 -0.73 13.24 1.63
CA ASP A 311 -1.88 13.92 1.02
C ASP A 311 -1.63 15.35 0.56
N GLU A 312 -0.56 16.00 1.02
CA GLU A 312 -0.31 17.39 0.72
C GLU A 312 0.82 17.58 -0.30
N ALA A 313 0.67 18.55 -1.20
CA ALA A 313 1.62 18.79 -2.28
C ALA A 313 3.05 19.08 -1.79
N VAL A 314 3.18 19.79 -0.66
CA VAL A 314 4.47 20.07 -0.02
C VAL A 314 5.14 18.78 0.43
N ASP A 315 4.35 17.82 0.87
CA ASP A 315 4.82 16.53 1.38
C ASP A 315 5.10 15.54 0.25
N PHE A 316 4.33 15.56 -0.84
CA PHE A 316 4.67 14.84 -2.07
C PHE A 316 6.07 15.20 -2.54
N LYS A 317 6.38 16.50 -2.55
CA LYS A 317 7.71 16.99 -2.92
C LYS A 317 8.78 16.48 -1.98
N LYS A 318 8.57 16.62 -0.66
CA LYS A 318 9.53 16.24 0.36
C LYS A 318 9.90 14.75 0.31
N VAL A 319 8.89 13.86 0.26
CA VAL A 319 9.14 12.42 0.21
C VAL A 319 9.71 11.98 -1.14
N SER A 320 9.30 12.61 -2.25
CA SER A 320 9.87 12.34 -3.57
C SER A 320 11.35 12.74 -3.63
N GLU A 321 11.74 13.89 -3.09
CA GLU A 321 13.13 14.32 -2.97
C GLU A 321 13.95 13.42 -2.04
N ALA A 322 13.31 12.80 -1.06
CA ALA A 322 13.94 11.81 -0.20
C ALA A 322 14.18 10.44 -0.90
N GLY A 323 13.60 10.22 -2.09
CA GLY A 323 13.84 9.04 -2.91
C GLY A 323 12.80 7.93 -2.77
N VAL A 324 11.52 8.26 -2.53
CA VAL A 324 10.45 7.25 -2.57
C VAL A 324 10.04 6.94 -4.02
N ASP A 325 9.57 5.72 -4.26
CA ASP A 325 9.25 5.19 -5.59
C ASP A 325 7.76 5.15 -5.87
N GLY A 326 6.94 5.30 -4.84
CA GLY A 326 5.48 5.35 -4.91
C GLY A 326 4.88 5.91 -3.64
N ILE A 327 3.69 6.44 -3.76
CA ILE A 327 2.99 7.12 -2.66
C ILE A 327 1.57 6.58 -2.55
N PHE A 328 1.23 6.12 -1.33
CA PHE A 328 -0.16 5.92 -0.93
C PHE A 328 -0.74 7.27 -0.54
N THR A 329 -1.86 7.63 -1.17
CA THR A 329 -2.52 8.90 -0.93
C THR A 329 -4.04 8.74 -0.88
N ASN A 330 -4.67 9.51 0.00
CA ASN A 330 -6.13 9.69 -0.01
C ASN A 330 -6.56 10.65 -1.14
N ARG A 331 -5.62 11.49 -1.61
CA ARG A 331 -5.84 12.57 -2.58
C ARG A 331 -5.23 12.24 -3.95
N ALA A 332 -5.72 11.16 -4.58
CA ALA A 332 -5.19 10.67 -5.86
C ALA A 332 -5.15 11.76 -6.94
N SER A 333 -6.17 12.64 -7.01
CA SER A 333 -6.21 13.75 -7.96
C SER A 333 -5.02 14.71 -7.81
N GLU A 334 -4.66 15.03 -6.56
CA GLU A 334 -3.56 15.97 -6.27
C GLU A 334 -2.20 15.33 -6.54
N LEU A 335 -2.01 14.05 -6.19
CA LEU A 335 -0.76 13.35 -6.48
C LEU A 335 -0.55 13.18 -8.00
N LEU A 336 -1.60 12.87 -8.74
CA LEU A 336 -1.54 12.79 -10.21
C LEU A 336 -1.17 14.14 -10.83
N LYS A 337 -1.73 15.26 -10.33
CA LYS A 337 -1.31 16.60 -10.75
C LYS A 337 0.16 16.87 -10.45
N PHE A 338 0.62 16.51 -9.26
CA PHE A 338 2.02 16.65 -8.85
C PHE A 338 2.96 15.90 -9.82
N TYR A 339 2.59 14.69 -10.23
CA TYR A 339 3.34 13.91 -11.22
C TYR A 339 3.05 14.31 -12.69
N LYS A 340 2.35 15.43 -12.93
CA LYS A 340 1.98 15.91 -14.27
C LYS A 340 1.15 14.90 -15.09
N ARG A 341 0.30 14.17 -14.39
CA ARG A 341 -0.63 13.17 -14.93
C ARG A 341 -2.08 13.49 -14.54
N PRO A 342 -2.57 14.75 -14.68
CA PRO A 342 -3.93 15.10 -14.25
C PRO A 342 -4.96 14.35 -15.08
N ALA A 343 -6.07 13.97 -14.46
CA ALA A 343 -7.23 13.44 -15.16
C ALA A 343 -7.84 14.51 -16.09
N ALA A 344 -8.47 14.05 -17.17
CA ALA A 344 -9.19 14.93 -18.09
C ALA A 344 -10.46 15.52 -17.47
N GLU A 345 -11.12 14.76 -16.58
CA GLU A 345 -12.32 15.17 -15.85
C GLU A 345 -11.95 15.55 -14.41
N SER A 346 -12.71 16.49 -13.85
CA SER A 346 -12.59 16.82 -12.42
C SER A 346 -13.21 15.73 -11.53
N VAL A 347 -12.86 15.74 -10.24
CA VAL A 347 -13.47 14.88 -9.22
C VAL A 347 -15.01 14.96 -9.28
N ASP A 348 -15.55 16.17 -9.35
CA ASP A 348 -16.99 16.40 -9.39
C ASP A 348 -17.65 15.85 -10.67
N GLN A 349 -17.01 15.98 -11.83
CA GLN A 349 -17.50 15.43 -13.09
C GLN A 349 -17.52 13.89 -13.06
N ILE A 350 -16.45 13.26 -12.55
CA ILE A 350 -16.38 11.80 -12.45
C ILE A 350 -17.46 11.27 -11.50
N LEU A 351 -17.59 11.88 -10.30
CA LEU A 351 -18.59 11.46 -9.32
C LEU A 351 -20.02 11.59 -9.90
N LYS A 352 -20.34 12.72 -10.51
CA LYS A 352 -21.66 12.92 -11.17
C LYS A 352 -21.93 11.92 -12.28
N ARG A 353 -20.92 11.54 -13.07
CA ARG A 353 -21.04 10.54 -14.12
C ARG A 353 -21.41 9.15 -13.59
N HIS A 354 -21.09 8.88 -12.33
CA HIS A 354 -21.42 7.66 -11.60
C HIS A 354 -22.62 7.83 -10.64
N ASP A 355 -23.40 8.90 -10.80
CA ASP A 355 -24.58 9.18 -9.97
C ASP A 355 -24.27 9.49 -8.48
N TYR A 356 -23.08 10.03 -8.24
CA TYR A 356 -22.64 10.47 -6.91
C TYR A 356 -22.49 11.98 -6.76
#